data_bfbcf23f82467af1df77ddc1744e5a2a
#
_entry.id   bfbcf23f82467af1df77ddc1744e5a2a
#
_cell.length_a   1.000
_cell.length_b   1.000
_cell.length_c   1.000
_cell.angle_alpha   90.00
_cell.angle_beta   90.00
_cell.angle_gamma   90.00
#
_symmetry.space_group_name_H-M   'P 1'
#
loop_
_entity.id
_entity.type
_entity.pdbx_description
1 polymer ?
#
loop_
_entity_poly.entity_id
_entity_poly.type
_entity_poly.pdbx_seq_one_letter_code
_entity_poly.pdbx_strand_id
1 'polypeptide(L)'
;MREVLLEACCTSLAQASESIRGGAGRIELCSRIEVGGVTPPAGLIADVVGLGVPVNVLVRPRGGDFVYGPDEVAQMLGSIEDCRRLGAAGVVVGALTPDGDIDLPLMRTLVQAARGNGGQRCLSVTFHRAFDECRDPLDAFGQMVGLGCDRLLTSGHEPTALEGRSLISDLISRASGRIIVMPGSGITRANLAEVMAAIPALEFHGTRICR
;
A
#
# COMPACT_ATOMS: atom_id res chain seq x y z
N MET A 1 -14.66 -21.52 -0.39
CA MET A 1 -14.20 -20.32 -1.11
C MET A 1 -13.07 -19.71 -0.31
N ARG A 2 -11.97 -19.27 -0.94
CA ARG A 2 -10.93 -18.53 -0.21
C ARG A 2 -11.52 -17.18 0.21
N GLU A 3 -11.33 -16.81 1.47
CA GLU A 3 -11.75 -15.51 1.98
C GLU A 3 -10.90 -14.43 1.31
N VAL A 4 -11.56 -13.49 0.63
CA VAL A 4 -10.91 -12.38 -0.09
C VAL A 4 -11.06 -11.13 0.75
N LEU A 5 -9.95 -10.38 0.93
CA LEU A 5 -9.94 -9.12 1.64
C LEU A 5 -10.03 -7.96 0.65
N LEU A 6 -10.95 -7.03 0.89
CA LEU A 6 -11.06 -5.78 0.15
C LEU A 6 -10.46 -4.64 0.96
N GLU A 7 -9.45 -3.96 0.40
CA GLU A 7 -8.86 -2.75 0.96
C GLU A 7 -9.40 -1.53 0.22
N ALA A 8 -10.05 -0.64 0.94
CA ALA A 8 -10.58 0.59 0.37
C ALA A 8 -9.65 1.77 0.63
N CYS A 9 -9.23 2.46 -0.45
CA CYS A 9 -8.50 3.73 -0.34
C CYS A 9 -9.46 4.87 -0.02
N CYS A 10 -9.21 5.58 1.07
CA CYS A 10 -10.08 6.62 1.61
C CYS A 10 -9.28 7.87 1.98
N THR A 11 -9.92 9.05 1.83
CA THR A 11 -9.33 10.35 2.15
C THR A 11 -10.09 11.09 3.26
N SER A 12 -11.12 10.47 3.84
CA SER A 12 -11.92 11.04 4.92
C SER A 12 -12.57 9.98 5.79
N LEU A 13 -12.95 10.35 7.00
CA LEU A 13 -13.68 9.51 7.94
C LEU A 13 -15.02 9.03 7.35
N ALA A 14 -15.72 9.89 6.62
CA ALA A 14 -16.98 9.53 5.97
C ALA A 14 -16.80 8.43 4.92
N GLN A 15 -15.78 8.56 4.07
CA GLN A 15 -15.46 7.53 3.06
C GLN A 15 -15.03 6.22 3.70
N ALA A 16 -14.23 6.25 4.77
CA ALA A 16 -13.82 5.06 5.49
C ALA A 16 -15.03 4.34 6.10
N SER A 17 -15.91 5.08 6.78
CA SER A 17 -17.15 4.53 7.37
C SER A 17 -18.08 3.92 6.31
N GLU A 18 -18.23 4.58 5.16
CA GLU A 18 -19.04 4.07 4.04
C GLU A 18 -18.41 2.79 3.46
N SER A 19 -17.11 2.77 3.24
CA SER A 19 -16.39 1.61 2.70
C SER A 19 -16.50 0.40 3.64
N ILE A 20 -16.39 0.61 4.96
CA ILE A 20 -16.58 -0.47 5.96
C ILE A 20 -17.99 -1.04 5.87
N ARG A 21 -19.01 -0.19 5.81
CA ARG A 21 -20.40 -0.67 5.62
C ARG A 21 -20.58 -1.41 4.28
N GLY A 22 -19.80 -1.06 3.27
CA GLY A 22 -19.77 -1.71 1.96
C GLY A 22 -18.95 -3.01 1.90
N GLY A 23 -18.34 -3.44 3.02
CA GLY A 23 -17.59 -4.69 3.12
C GLY A 23 -16.07 -4.57 3.05
N ALA A 24 -15.49 -3.37 3.22
CA ALA A 24 -14.04 -3.24 3.32
C ALA A 24 -13.53 -3.92 4.61
N GLY A 25 -12.61 -4.86 4.46
CA GLY A 25 -11.91 -5.51 5.58
C GLY A 25 -10.68 -4.75 6.05
N ARG A 26 -10.22 -3.76 5.29
CA ARG A 26 -9.09 -2.88 5.61
C ARG A 26 -9.25 -1.53 4.91
N ILE A 27 -8.72 -0.48 5.53
CA ILE A 27 -8.64 0.86 4.94
C ILE A 27 -7.18 1.17 4.63
N GLU A 28 -6.89 1.65 3.40
CA GLU A 28 -5.72 2.46 3.15
C GLU A 28 -6.12 3.93 3.31
N LEU A 29 -5.49 4.65 4.22
CA LEU A 29 -5.78 6.04 4.49
C LEU A 29 -4.73 6.95 3.87
N CYS A 30 -5.17 7.89 3.03
CA CYS A 30 -4.32 8.92 2.43
C CYS A 30 -5.02 10.28 2.47
N SER A 31 -4.35 11.30 1.97
CA SER A 31 -4.91 12.62 1.65
C SER A 31 -4.53 12.99 0.22
N ARG A 32 -5.19 13.99 -0.36
CA ARG A 32 -4.85 14.57 -1.66
C ARG A 32 -4.69 13.51 -2.77
N ILE A 33 -5.74 12.75 -2.99
CA ILE A 33 -5.76 11.66 -4.00
C ILE A 33 -5.50 12.18 -5.43
N GLU A 34 -5.78 13.46 -5.71
CA GLU A 34 -5.55 14.12 -6.99
C GLU A 34 -4.08 14.22 -7.40
N VAL A 35 -3.16 14.10 -6.42
CA VAL A 35 -1.71 14.03 -6.67
C VAL A 35 -1.14 12.62 -6.44
N GLY A 36 -1.99 11.60 -6.45
CA GLY A 36 -1.63 10.21 -6.23
C GLY A 36 -1.58 9.82 -4.74
N GLY A 37 -2.07 10.68 -3.85
CA GLY A 37 -2.07 10.47 -2.40
C GLY A 37 -0.81 10.94 -1.70
N VAL A 38 -0.98 11.49 -0.51
CA VAL A 38 0.10 11.86 0.43
C VAL A 38 -0.28 11.44 1.84
N THR A 39 0.64 11.51 2.77
CA THR A 39 0.43 11.22 4.20
C THR A 39 -0.73 12.05 4.75
N PRO A 40 -1.74 11.43 5.37
CA PRO A 40 -2.86 12.13 5.99
C PRO A 40 -2.45 12.77 7.32
N PRO A 41 -3.17 13.81 7.78
CA PRO A 41 -2.90 14.43 9.06
C PRO A 41 -3.22 13.47 10.23
N ALA A 42 -2.46 13.60 11.34
CA ALA A 42 -2.53 12.71 12.51
C ALA A 42 -3.96 12.61 13.11
N GLY A 43 -4.72 13.70 13.11
CA GLY A 43 -6.11 13.69 13.58
C GLY A 43 -7.00 12.75 12.76
N LEU A 44 -6.87 12.77 11.42
CA LEU A 44 -7.63 11.88 10.56
C LEU A 44 -7.22 10.41 10.73
N ILE A 45 -5.91 10.15 10.99
CA ILE A 45 -5.44 8.79 11.29
C ILE A 45 -6.13 8.28 12.57
N ALA A 46 -6.13 9.07 13.64
CA ALA A 46 -6.76 8.71 14.91
C ALA A 46 -8.26 8.42 14.75
N ASP A 47 -8.97 9.31 14.04
CA ASP A 47 -10.41 9.17 13.80
C ASP A 47 -10.74 7.88 13.04
N VAL A 48 -9.98 7.55 11.98
CA VAL A 48 -10.24 6.36 11.15
C VAL A 48 -9.82 5.08 11.86
N VAL A 49 -8.72 5.07 12.62
CA VAL A 49 -8.32 3.94 13.46
C VAL A 49 -9.41 3.62 14.50
N GLY A 50 -10.07 4.66 15.02
CA GLY A 50 -11.21 4.52 15.94
C GLY A 50 -12.43 3.77 15.38
N LEU A 51 -12.51 3.54 14.05
CA LEU A 51 -13.58 2.76 13.42
C LEU A 51 -13.46 1.23 13.65
N GLY A 52 -12.32 0.75 14.18
CA GLY A 52 -12.14 -0.64 14.62
C GLY A 52 -11.78 -1.65 13.53
N VAL A 53 -11.48 -1.21 12.30
CA VAL A 53 -10.90 -2.06 11.24
C VAL A 53 -9.41 -1.77 11.10
N PRO A 54 -8.58 -2.70 10.56
CA PRO A 54 -7.18 -2.43 10.26
C PRO A 54 -7.04 -1.23 9.32
N VAL A 55 -6.14 -0.30 9.66
CA VAL A 55 -5.83 0.89 8.85
C VAL A 55 -4.37 0.88 8.48
N ASN A 56 -4.08 0.84 7.18
CA ASN A 56 -2.76 1.11 6.63
C ASN A 56 -2.70 2.58 6.22
N VAL A 57 -1.63 3.26 6.57
CA VAL A 57 -1.49 4.71 6.34
C VAL A 57 -0.45 4.96 5.25
N LEU A 58 -0.81 5.71 4.23
CA LEU A 58 0.14 6.14 3.22
C LEU A 58 1.17 7.10 3.83
N VAL A 59 2.43 6.74 3.73
CA VAL A 59 3.57 7.57 4.15
C VAL A 59 4.31 8.05 2.90
N ARG A 60 3.86 9.20 2.39
CA ARG A 60 4.38 9.86 1.20
C ARG A 60 4.32 11.38 1.42
N PRO A 61 5.47 12.07 1.50
CA PRO A 61 5.51 13.48 1.90
C PRO A 61 4.91 14.42 0.85
N ARG A 62 5.00 14.07 -0.43
CA ARG A 62 4.51 14.86 -1.57
C ARG A 62 4.05 14.00 -2.74
N GLY A 63 3.32 14.59 -3.67
CA GLY A 63 3.09 14.05 -5.00
C GLY A 63 4.34 14.13 -5.90
N GLY A 64 4.22 13.65 -7.13
CA GLY A 64 5.33 13.56 -8.08
C GLY A 64 6.10 12.26 -7.95
N ASP A 65 7.39 12.28 -8.20
CA ASP A 65 8.29 11.11 -8.16
C ASP A 65 8.41 10.49 -6.76
N PHE A 66 9.18 9.40 -6.68
CA PHE A 66 9.43 8.66 -5.45
C PHE A 66 10.91 8.72 -5.00
N VAL A 67 11.63 9.78 -5.44
CA VAL A 67 13.03 10.06 -5.07
C VAL A 67 13.03 11.10 -3.95
N TYR A 68 13.46 10.75 -2.77
CA TYR A 68 13.31 11.59 -1.57
C TYR A 68 14.65 12.13 -1.06
N GLY A 69 14.64 13.42 -0.69
CA GLY A 69 15.76 14.07 -0.02
C GLY A 69 15.74 13.84 1.51
N PRO A 70 16.83 14.23 2.21
CA PRO A 70 16.96 13.98 3.65
C PRO A 70 15.82 14.52 4.52
N ASP A 71 15.29 15.71 4.21
CA ASP A 71 14.19 16.31 4.97
C ASP A 71 12.88 15.53 4.78
N GLU A 72 12.63 15.04 3.57
CA GLU A 72 11.46 14.20 3.26
C GLU A 72 11.56 12.83 3.94
N VAL A 73 12.76 12.25 3.98
CA VAL A 73 13.03 11.01 4.71
C VAL A 73 12.79 11.20 6.22
N ALA A 74 13.25 12.30 6.80
CA ALA A 74 12.98 12.61 8.21
C ALA A 74 11.47 12.75 8.48
N GLN A 75 10.72 13.40 7.58
CA GLN A 75 9.26 13.50 7.66
C GLN A 75 8.59 12.12 7.56
N MET A 76 9.04 11.25 6.67
CA MET A 76 8.52 9.88 6.52
C MET A 76 8.73 9.07 7.80
N LEU A 77 9.91 9.14 8.41
CA LEU A 77 10.22 8.45 9.67
C LEU A 77 9.34 8.96 10.82
N GLY A 78 9.15 10.27 10.94
CA GLY A 78 8.23 10.87 11.91
C GLY A 78 6.79 10.40 11.69
N SER A 79 6.34 10.31 10.43
CA SER A 79 5.00 9.82 10.09
C SER A 79 4.81 8.34 10.45
N ILE A 80 5.83 7.50 10.30
CA ILE A 80 5.79 6.08 10.72
C ILE A 80 5.61 5.97 12.23
N GLU A 81 6.32 6.80 13.00
CA GLU A 81 6.20 6.82 14.47
C GLU A 81 4.81 7.31 14.91
N ASP A 82 4.27 8.34 14.25
CA ASP A 82 2.89 8.79 14.48
C ASP A 82 1.87 7.68 14.18
N CYS A 83 2.02 6.95 13.07
CA CYS A 83 1.16 5.81 12.74
C CYS A 83 1.18 4.76 13.85
N ARG A 84 2.36 4.44 14.38
CA ARG A 84 2.50 3.49 15.50
C ARG A 84 1.79 3.98 16.76
N ARG A 85 2.06 5.21 17.16
CA ARG A 85 1.47 5.85 18.35
C ARG A 85 -0.04 5.94 18.26
N LEU A 86 -0.58 6.21 17.08
CA LEU A 86 -2.02 6.34 16.82
C LEU A 86 -2.73 4.99 16.60
N GLY A 87 -1.99 3.88 16.58
CA GLY A 87 -2.60 2.54 16.52
C GLY A 87 -2.88 2.03 15.11
N ALA A 88 -2.28 2.60 14.07
CA ALA A 88 -2.38 2.06 12.71
C ALA A 88 -1.93 0.59 12.65
N ALA A 89 -2.50 -0.18 11.74
CA ALA A 89 -2.13 -1.58 11.51
C ALA A 89 -0.86 -1.71 10.66
N GLY A 90 -0.63 -0.74 9.77
CA GLY A 90 0.52 -0.75 8.88
C GLY A 90 0.77 0.60 8.22
N VAL A 91 1.83 0.63 7.45
CA VAL A 91 2.22 1.76 6.60
C VAL A 91 2.36 1.34 5.14
N VAL A 92 2.09 2.27 4.26
CA VAL A 92 2.22 2.11 2.81
C VAL A 92 3.32 3.05 2.35
N VAL A 93 4.42 2.50 1.86
CA VAL A 93 5.66 3.22 1.53
C VAL A 93 6.22 2.75 0.19
N GLY A 94 7.14 3.52 -0.38
CA GLY A 94 7.91 3.13 -1.55
C GLY A 94 8.86 4.24 -1.93
N ALA A 95 10.07 3.89 -2.31
CA ALA A 95 11.11 4.83 -2.74
C ALA A 95 11.88 4.24 -3.91
N LEU A 96 12.20 5.11 -4.86
CA LEU A 96 13.00 4.80 -6.04
C LEU A 96 14.25 5.66 -6.07
N THR A 97 15.28 5.18 -6.76
CA THR A 97 16.43 5.98 -7.18
C THR A 97 16.06 6.81 -8.41
N PRO A 98 16.87 7.84 -8.77
CA PRO A 98 16.69 8.58 -10.03
C PRO A 98 16.72 7.70 -11.28
N ASP A 99 17.37 6.52 -11.21
CA ASP A 99 17.46 5.56 -12.32
C ASP A 99 16.24 4.61 -12.40
N GLY A 100 15.28 4.74 -11.49
CA GLY A 100 14.07 3.92 -11.43
C GLY A 100 14.25 2.57 -10.75
N ASP A 101 15.35 2.36 -10.03
CA ASP A 101 15.52 1.18 -9.18
C ASP A 101 14.91 1.42 -7.79
N ILE A 102 14.64 0.35 -7.05
CA ILE A 102 14.25 0.48 -5.64
C ILE A 102 15.40 1.12 -4.84
N ASP A 103 15.12 2.19 -4.11
CA ASP A 103 16.09 2.76 -3.16
C ASP A 103 16.22 1.83 -1.94
N LEU A 104 17.04 0.79 -2.07
CA LEU A 104 17.24 -0.23 -1.04
C LEU A 104 17.73 0.33 0.30
N PRO A 105 18.70 1.28 0.37
CA PRO A 105 19.11 1.88 1.62
C PRO A 105 17.95 2.56 2.35
N LEU A 106 17.19 3.39 1.63
CA LEU A 106 16.04 4.09 2.20
C LEU A 106 14.94 3.11 2.59
N MET A 107 14.59 2.17 1.72
CA MET A 107 13.56 1.18 2.02
C MET A 107 13.90 0.31 3.24
N ARG A 108 15.15 -0.09 3.43
CA ARG A 108 15.59 -0.78 4.66
C ARG A 108 15.32 0.07 5.90
N THR A 109 15.65 1.35 5.84
CA THR A 109 15.43 2.30 6.93
C THR A 109 13.93 2.41 7.27
N LEU A 110 13.07 2.57 6.26
CA LEU A 110 11.61 2.68 6.44
C LEU A 110 10.99 1.39 6.97
N VAL A 111 11.39 0.22 6.44
CA VAL A 111 10.93 -1.09 6.92
C VAL A 111 11.37 -1.30 8.37
N GLN A 112 12.61 -0.97 8.71
CA GLN A 112 13.13 -1.09 10.07
C GLN A 112 12.37 -0.18 11.05
N ALA A 113 12.11 1.07 10.63
CA ALA A 113 11.29 1.99 11.41
C ALA A 113 9.87 1.45 11.61
N ALA A 114 9.23 0.86 10.59
CA ALA A 114 7.90 0.27 10.70
C ALA A 114 7.87 -0.96 11.62
N ARG A 115 8.90 -1.81 11.57
CA ARG A 115 9.01 -2.99 12.45
C ARG A 115 9.20 -2.61 13.91
N GLY A 116 9.82 -1.45 14.17
CA GLY A 116 10.10 -0.98 15.53
C GLY A 116 11.22 -1.76 16.22
N ASN A 117 11.61 -1.28 17.39
CA ASN A 117 12.56 -1.95 18.26
C ASN A 117 11.82 -2.77 19.32
N GLY A 118 12.47 -3.78 19.89
CA GLY A 118 11.87 -4.72 20.85
C GLY A 118 10.93 -4.08 21.87
N GLY A 119 9.69 -4.56 21.92
CA GLY A 119 8.63 -4.03 22.76
C GLY A 119 7.69 -2.99 22.10
N GLN A 120 8.05 -2.46 20.94
CA GLN A 120 7.15 -1.57 20.16
C GLN A 120 6.18 -2.37 19.31
N ARG A 121 5.02 -1.77 19.00
CA ARG A 121 4.06 -2.35 18.05
C ARG A 121 4.69 -2.42 16.66
N CYS A 122 4.74 -3.62 16.10
CA CYS A 122 5.17 -3.85 14.73
C CYS A 122 4.06 -3.43 13.75
N LEU A 123 4.38 -2.56 12.79
CA LEU A 123 3.49 -2.18 11.71
C LEU A 123 3.74 -3.07 10.49
N SER A 124 2.67 -3.47 9.79
CA SER A 124 2.81 -4.10 8.49
C SER A 124 3.31 -3.10 7.44
N VAL A 125 4.05 -3.59 6.44
CA VAL A 125 4.62 -2.74 5.38
C VAL A 125 4.06 -3.16 4.04
N THR A 126 3.37 -2.25 3.37
CA THR A 126 2.96 -2.39 1.97
C THR A 126 3.87 -1.52 1.10
N PHE A 127 4.48 -2.10 0.08
CA PHE A 127 5.13 -1.31 -0.97
C PHE A 127 4.06 -0.85 -1.97
N HIS A 128 3.99 0.47 -2.19
CA HIS A 128 2.95 1.06 -3.02
C HIS A 128 3.30 1.07 -4.52
N ARG A 129 2.47 1.73 -5.32
CA ARG A 129 2.54 1.79 -6.78
C ARG A 129 3.79 2.47 -7.36
N ALA A 130 4.75 2.94 -6.56
CA ALA A 130 6.10 3.24 -7.04
C ALA A 130 6.72 2.02 -7.77
N PHE A 131 6.26 0.80 -7.43
CA PHE A 131 6.60 -0.41 -8.16
C PHE A 131 6.24 -0.33 -9.65
N ASP A 132 5.10 0.27 -9.97
CA ASP A 132 4.64 0.38 -11.36
C ASP A 132 5.47 1.39 -12.20
N GLU A 133 6.39 2.13 -11.56
CA GLU A 133 7.34 3.05 -12.18
C GLU A 133 8.78 2.53 -12.14
N CYS A 134 9.05 1.38 -11.52
CA CYS A 134 10.39 0.83 -11.46
C CYS A 134 10.85 0.29 -12.82
N ARG A 135 12.17 0.29 -13.04
CA ARG A 135 12.79 -0.13 -14.31
C ARG A 135 12.64 -1.63 -14.58
N ASP A 136 12.86 -2.46 -13.58
CA ASP A 136 12.79 -3.92 -13.67
C ASP A 136 11.86 -4.48 -12.59
N PRO A 137 10.62 -4.87 -12.94
CA PRO A 137 9.66 -5.35 -11.96
C PRO A 137 10.03 -6.69 -11.31
N LEU A 138 10.78 -7.56 -11.99
CA LEU A 138 11.12 -8.85 -11.42
C LEU A 138 12.27 -8.72 -10.41
N ASP A 139 13.26 -7.89 -10.69
CA ASP A 139 14.34 -7.57 -9.74
C ASP A 139 13.78 -6.82 -8.53
N ALA A 140 12.98 -5.76 -8.77
CA ALA A 140 12.31 -5.00 -7.71
C ALA A 140 11.45 -5.91 -6.81
N PHE A 141 10.72 -6.87 -7.38
CA PHE A 141 9.94 -7.82 -6.61
C PHE A 141 10.82 -8.69 -5.70
N GLY A 142 11.92 -9.21 -6.23
CA GLY A 142 12.91 -9.96 -5.45
C GLY A 142 13.48 -9.15 -4.28
N GLN A 143 13.78 -7.90 -4.53
CA GLN A 143 14.28 -6.96 -3.51
C GLN A 143 13.24 -6.70 -2.40
N MET A 144 11.94 -6.51 -2.74
CA MET A 144 10.88 -6.31 -1.73
C MET A 144 10.66 -7.55 -0.87
N VAL A 145 10.74 -8.75 -1.45
CA VAL A 145 10.71 -10.00 -0.68
C VAL A 145 11.91 -10.05 0.28
N GLY A 146 13.10 -9.68 -0.19
CA GLY A 146 14.33 -9.63 0.63
C GLY A 146 14.29 -8.58 1.74
N LEU A 147 13.58 -7.47 1.52
CA LEU A 147 13.34 -6.41 2.52
C LEU A 147 12.33 -6.84 3.60
N GLY A 148 11.55 -7.90 3.36
CA GLY A 148 10.51 -8.34 4.27
C GLY A 148 9.26 -7.46 4.23
N CYS A 149 8.90 -6.90 3.08
CA CYS A 149 7.61 -6.26 2.89
C CYS A 149 6.49 -7.32 3.00
N ASP A 150 5.37 -6.95 3.64
CA ASP A 150 4.23 -7.87 3.79
C ASP A 150 3.37 -7.90 2.54
N ARG A 151 3.31 -6.77 1.82
CA ARG A 151 2.47 -6.59 0.62
C ARG A 151 3.15 -5.78 -0.45
N LEU A 152 2.77 -6.07 -1.68
CA LEU A 152 3.01 -5.25 -2.86
C LEU A 152 1.67 -4.82 -3.44
N LEU A 153 1.43 -3.51 -3.54
CA LEU A 153 0.31 -2.93 -4.28
C LEU A 153 0.78 -2.57 -5.69
N THR A 154 0.15 -3.12 -6.71
CA THR A 154 0.56 -2.90 -8.11
C THR A 154 -0.61 -2.97 -9.08
N SER A 155 -0.50 -2.27 -10.20
CA SER A 155 -1.34 -2.44 -11.40
C SER A 155 -0.68 -3.34 -12.44
N GLY A 156 0.49 -3.91 -12.15
CA GLY A 156 1.24 -4.74 -13.09
C GLY A 156 1.92 -3.95 -14.21
N HIS A 157 2.42 -2.73 -13.91
CA HIS A 157 3.03 -1.80 -14.86
C HIS A 157 2.11 -1.34 -16.00
N GLU A 158 0.80 -1.51 -15.82
CA GLU A 158 -0.21 -1.10 -16.79
C GLU A 158 -1.15 -0.05 -16.16
N PRO A 159 -1.95 0.67 -16.96
CA PRO A 159 -2.89 1.65 -16.43
C PRO A 159 -3.88 1.08 -15.43
N THR A 160 -4.33 -0.15 -15.62
CA THR A 160 -5.24 -0.86 -14.72
C THR A 160 -4.74 -2.25 -14.35
N ALA A 161 -5.15 -2.74 -13.17
CA ALA A 161 -4.80 -4.09 -12.72
C ALA A 161 -5.30 -5.19 -13.69
N LEU A 162 -6.43 -4.95 -14.37
CA LEU A 162 -6.97 -5.91 -15.33
C LEU A 162 -6.09 -6.01 -16.59
N GLU A 163 -5.56 -4.89 -17.06
CA GLU A 163 -4.59 -4.86 -18.17
C GLU A 163 -3.28 -5.52 -17.75
N GLY A 164 -2.78 -5.23 -16.54
CA GLY A 164 -1.54 -5.78 -15.98
C GLY A 164 -1.67 -7.19 -15.38
N ARG A 165 -2.82 -7.88 -15.58
CA ARG A 165 -3.10 -9.19 -14.95
C ARG A 165 -2.04 -10.26 -15.22
N SER A 166 -1.35 -10.19 -16.34
CA SER A 166 -0.30 -11.17 -16.69
C SER A 166 0.88 -11.08 -15.73
N LEU A 167 1.44 -9.88 -15.56
CA LEU A 167 2.54 -9.64 -14.61
C LEU A 167 2.09 -9.89 -13.17
N ILE A 168 0.90 -9.41 -12.79
CA ILE A 168 0.37 -9.62 -11.43
C ILE A 168 0.26 -11.11 -11.11
N SER A 169 -0.24 -11.93 -12.04
CA SER A 169 -0.37 -13.39 -11.85
C SER A 169 0.99 -14.08 -11.75
N ASP A 170 1.99 -13.65 -12.53
CA ASP A 170 3.36 -14.15 -12.42
C ASP A 170 3.97 -13.79 -11.05
N LEU A 171 3.80 -12.54 -10.60
CA LEU A 171 4.26 -12.10 -9.27
C LEU A 171 3.59 -12.88 -8.13
N ILE A 172 2.28 -13.15 -8.22
CA ILE A 172 1.56 -14.00 -7.25
C ILE A 172 2.16 -15.40 -7.19
N SER A 173 2.44 -16.00 -8.36
CA SER A 173 3.07 -17.32 -8.44
C SER A 173 4.47 -17.32 -7.79
N ARG A 174 5.29 -16.29 -8.09
CA ARG A 174 6.64 -16.13 -7.54
C ARG A 174 6.66 -15.80 -6.05
N ALA A 175 5.59 -15.18 -5.55
CA ALA A 175 5.49 -14.81 -4.14
C ALA A 175 5.62 -16.03 -3.21
N SER A 176 5.04 -17.17 -3.58
CA SER A 176 5.13 -18.44 -2.83
C SER A 176 4.84 -18.24 -1.32
N GLY A 177 3.89 -17.38 -0.98
CA GLY A 177 3.49 -17.05 0.39
C GLY A 177 4.44 -16.12 1.17
N ARG A 178 5.52 -15.63 0.57
CA ARG A 178 6.50 -14.74 1.22
C ARG A 178 6.06 -13.28 1.28
N ILE A 179 5.24 -12.87 0.35
CA ILE A 179 4.66 -11.52 0.22
C ILE A 179 3.28 -11.64 -0.42
N ILE A 180 2.35 -10.78 -0.04
CA ILE A 180 1.03 -10.71 -0.66
C ILE A 180 1.10 -9.73 -1.83
N VAL A 181 0.76 -10.18 -3.04
CA VAL A 181 0.59 -9.30 -4.21
C VAL A 181 -0.87 -8.87 -4.27
N MET A 182 -1.10 -7.58 -4.12
CA MET A 182 -2.42 -6.96 -4.07
C MET A 182 -2.64 -6.11 -5.32
N PRO A 183 -3.49 -6.54 -6.26
CA PRO A 183 -3.83 -5.73 -7.42
C PRO A 183 -4.59 -4.46 -7.02
N GLY A 184 -4.23 -3.34 -7.66
CA GLY A 184 -4.86 -2.03 -7.52
C GLY A 184 -4.82 -1.25 -8.82
N SER A 185 -5.53 -0.14 -8.88
CA SER A 185 -5.84 0.69 -10.04
C SER A 185 -6.97 0.12 -10.92
N GLY A 186 -7.98 0.96 -11.15
CA GLY A 186 -9.11 0.62 -12.00
C GLY A 186 -10.10 -0.38 -11.39
N ILE A 187 -9.90 -0.84 -10.14
CA ILE A 187 -10.79 -1.79 -9.46
C ILE A 187 -11.90 -1.03 -8.76
N THR A 188 -13.13 -1.38 -9.10
CA THR A 188 -14.36 -0.82 -8.54
C THR A 188 -15.33 -1.94 -8.19
N ARG A 189 -16.38 -1.63 -7.42
CA ARG A 189 -17.45 -2.58 -7.12
C ARG A 189 -18.08 -3.19 -8.39
N ALA A 190 -18.17 -2.39 -9.46
CA ALA A 190 -18.81 -2.81 -10.71
C ALA A 190 -18.02 -3.88 -11.48
N ASN A 191 -16.69 -3.83 -11.45
CA ASN A 191 -15.83 -4.79 -12.17
C ASN A 191 -15.09 -5.78 -11.27
N LEU A 192 -15.33 -5.74 -9.96
CA LEU A 192 -14.61 -6.59 -9.00
C LEU A 192 -14.71 -8.08 -9.33
N ALA A 193 -15.90 -8.56 -9.71
CA ALA A 193 -16.12 -9.97 -10.05
C ALA A 193 -15.28 -10.41 -11.26
N GLU A 194 -15.17 -9.56 -12.28
CA GLU A 194 -14.33 -9.79 -13.47
C GLU A 194 -12.84 -9.83 -13.07
N VAL A 195 -12.39 -8.85 -12.29
CA VAL A 195 -10.99 -8.78 -11.83
C VAL A 195 -10.63 -9.99 -10.99
N MET A 196 -11.50 -10.42 -10.07
CA MET A 196 -11.29 -11.62 -9.23
C MET A 196 -11.26 -12.91 -10.05
N ALA A 197 -12.01 -13.00 -11.15
CA ALA A 197 -11.96 -14.14 -12.06
C ALA A 197 -10.65 -14.16 -12.87
N ALA A 198 -10.09 -12.99 -13.18
CA ALA A 198 -8.88 -12.86 -14.01
C ALA A 198 -7.58 -12.91 -13.21
N ILE A 199 -7.59 -12.54 -11.92
CA ILE A 199 -6.38 -12.43 -11.09
C ILE A 199 -6.56 -13.26 -9.82
N PRO A 200 -5.73 -14.30 -9.57
CA PRO A 200 -5.88 -15.21 -8.43
C PRO A 200 -5.34 -14.61 -7.11
N ALA A 201 -5.57 -13.31 -6.86
CA ALA A 201 -5.16 -12.63 -5.64
C ALA A 201 -6.11 -12.94 -4.46
N LEU A 202 -5.61 -12.72 -3.23
CA LEU A 202 -6.39 -12.86 -1.99
C LEU A 202 -6.78 -11.51 -1.40
N GLU A 203 -6.14 -10.44 -1.84
CA GLU A 203 -6.43 -9.08 -1.42
C GLU A 203 -6.55 -8.19 -2.66
N PHE A 204 -7.50 -7.26 -2.65
CA PHE A 204 -7.75 -6.32 -3.75
C PHE A 204 -7.89 -4.91 -3.20
N HIS A 205 -7.36 -3.93 -3.94
CA HIS A 205 -7.33 -2.53 -3.54
C HIS A 205 -8.08 -1.64 -4.53
N GLY A 206 -8.84 -0.67 -4.02
CA GLY A 206 -9.49 0.32 -4.88
C GLY A 206 -10.18 1.44 -4.12
N THR A 207 -10.25 2.61 -4.75
CA THR A 207 -10.91 3.80 -4.17
C THR A 207 -12.44 3.62 -4.08
N ARG A 208 -13.04 2.89 -5.02
CA ARG A 208 -14.48 2.63 -5.11
C ARG A 208 -14.81 1.14 -5.08
N ILE A 209 -13.95 0.33 -4.47
CA ILE A 209 -14.11 -1.13 -4.46
C ILE A 209 -15.27 -1.58 -3.57
N CYS A 210 -15.60 -0.81 -2.54
CA CYS A 210 -16.68 -1.09 -1.57
C CYS A 210 -17.80 -0.05 -1.59
N ARG A 211 -17.75 0.92 -2.49
CA ARG A 211 -18.72 2.03 -2.58
C ARG A 211 -19.34 2.10 -3.96
#